data_ecd1b53016328c61c5d1cfc0bb89cdab
#
_entry.id   ecd1b53016328c61c5d1cfc0bb89cdab
#
_cell.length_a   1.000
_cell.length_b   1.000
_cell.length_c   1.000
_cell.angle_alpha   90.00
_cell.angle_beta   90.00
_cell.angle_gamma   90.00
#
_symmetry.space_group_name_H-M   'P 1'
#
loop_
_entity.id
_entity.type
_entity.pdbx_description
1 polymer ?
#
loop_
_entity_poly.entity_id
_entity_poly.type
_entity_poly.pdbx_seq_one_letter_code
_entity_poly.pdbx_strand_id
1 'polypeptide(L)'
;CETALAKHECEYQTVNDNSIFVKFPVKGKKNEFLIIWTTTPWTIPFNLAVMVNPTIDYVRAKVEGETWIVAKVLAGPVIQAVADKKYKIIEEFKGKKLEGLEYTHPWEDEISQHKEIKKEAPNAHTVILTEQYADTSAGSGLVHSAPGCGPEDQEACKPYKIPPFNNLNEKGIFPNNMGKFSGLTAKKDDKKFITALEEANALIATTQVEHEYPHCWRCKHPVIFRITYQWFLKIEDIKEKMLLDNAKTKWVPETANNSFKSWVSNLRDNSVSRQRFWGTPLPIWKCEKCEKYDVLGSREEIKKLAGTVPKNLHMPWIDEVKYDCKCGGTKSRVSDVIDVWVDAGTTAWNCLRNDPKLIKEWFPADLILEAKEQTRLWFSMLSICSQIMYGKNCYNNVYVYGMLTDIKGVKMSKSLGNIISPYELIDKHGVDTLRYYMCQTNAGQDINFSWD
;
A
#
# COMPACT_ATOMS: atom_id res chain seq x y z
N CYS A 1 -15.39 1.87 0.08
CA CYS A 1 -15.52 0.77 1.08
C CYS A 1 -15.04 1.17 2.47
N GLU A 2 -14.34 2.29 2.63
CA GLU A 2 -13.88 2.85 3.91
C GLU A 2 -13.06 1.86 4.76
N THR A 3 -12.29 0.99 4.12
CA THR A 3 -11.46 -0.05 4.76
C THR A 3 -10.06 -0.07 4.15
N ALA A 4 -9.06 -0.51 4.93
CA ALA A 4 -7.76 -0.82 4.38
C ALA A 4 -7.86 -1.96 3.35
N LEU A 5 -7.11 -1.83 2.26
CA LEU A 5 -7.03 -2.82 1.19
C LEU A 5 -5.63 -3.42 1.15
N ALA A 6 -5.57 -4.74 0.98
CA ALA A 6 -4.33 -5.39 0.63
C ALA A 6 -4.02 -5.20 -0.87
N LYS A 7 -2.76 -5.33 -1.27
CA LYS A 7 -2.32 -5.13 -2.66
C LYS A 7 -3.13 -5.96 -3.68
N HIS A 8 -3.51 -7.18 -3.33
CA HIS A 8 -4.31 -8.07 -4.21
C HIS A 8 -5.81 -7.68 -4.28
N GLU A 9 -6.27 -6.77 -3.42
CA GLU A 9 -7.62 -6.19 -3.46
C GLU A 9 -7.68 -4.90 -4.30
N CYS A 10 -6.56 -4.53 -4.94
CA CYS A 10 -6.47 -3.41 -5.87
C CYS A 10 -6.37 -3.94 -7.31
N GLU A 11 -7.21 -3.41 -8.18
CA GLU A 11 -7.17 -3.61 -9.62
C GLU A 11 -6.61 -2.34 -10.26
N TYR A 12 -5.59 -2.48 -11.11
CA TYR A 12 -5.04 -1.33 -11.83
C TYR A 12 -5.84 -1.10 -13.10
N GLN A 13 -6.17 0.16 -13.36
CA GLN A 13 -6.90 0.61 -14.54
C GLN A 13 -6.15 1.77 -15.17
N THR A 14 -6.07 1.78 -16.49
CA THR A 14 -5.54 2.91 -17.24
C THR A 14 -6.51 4.08 -17.13
N VAL A 15 -6.04 5.20 -16.61
CA VAL A 15 -6.81 6.43 -16.43
C VAL A 15 -6.13 7.62 -17.09
N ASN A 16 -6.93 8.59 -17.54
CA ASN A 16 -6.45 9.89 -18.03
C ASN A 16 -6.69 10.96 -16.96
N ASP A 17 -5.62 11.39 -16.32
CA ASP A 17 -5.66 12.37 -15.25
C ASP A 17 -4.99 13.69 -15.64
N ASN A 18 -5.39 14.77 -14.96
CA ASN A 18 -4.64 16.02 -15.01
C ASN A 18 -3.35 15.88 -14.21
N SER A 19 -2.22 16.12 -14.85
CA SER A 19 -0.97 16.36 -14.14
C SER A 19 -0.67 17.85 -14.13
N ILE A 20 0.03 18.30 -13.09
CA ILE A 20 0.28 19.72 -12.87
C ILE A 20 1.76 20.01 -12.63
N PHE A 21 2.21 21.15 -13.16
CA PHE A 21 3.51 21.73 -12.84
C PHE A 21 3.30 22.91 -11.89
N VAL A 22 3.97 22.86 -10.74
CA VAL A 22 3.77 23.82 -9.65
C VAL A 22 5.10 24.43 -9.24
N LYS A 23 5.12 25.74 -8.96
CA LYS A 23 6.30 26.46 -8.48
C LYS A 23 6.25 26.67 -6.98
N PHE A 24 7.29 26.22 -6.28
CA PHE A 24 7.48 26.45 -4.84
C PHE A 24 8.58 27.50 -4.64
N PRO A 25 8.27 28.64 -3.99
CA PRO A 25 9.25 29.71 -3.77
C PRO A 25 10.43 29.22 -2.90
N VAL A 26 11.65 29.46 -3.34
CA VAL A 26 12.85 29.20 -2.53
C VAL A 26 12.95 30.23 -1.41
N LYS A 27 13.01 29.77 -0.18
CA LYS A 27 13.04 30.65 1.00
C LYS A 27 14.29 31.53 1.01
N GLY A 28 14.10 32.81 1.25
CA GLY A 28 15.20 33.79 1.26
C GLY A 28 15.75 34.18 -0.12
N LYS A 29 15.14 33.72 -1.22
CA LYS A 29 15.48 34.11 -2.58
C LYS A 29 14.31 34.81 -3.27
N LYS A 30 14.57 35.95 -3.84
CA LYS A 30 13.55 36.70 -4.60
C LYS A 30 13.37 36.08 -5.98
N ASN A 31 12.13 35.70 -6.32
CA ASN A 31 11.75 35.16 -7.63
C ASN A 31 12.55 33.89 -8.05
N GLU A 32 12.96 33.06 -7.11
CA GLU A 32 13.56 31.73 -7.38
C GLU A 32 12.59 30.64 -6.93
N PHE A 33 12.38 29.62 -7.79
CA PHE A 33 11.36 28.60 -7.58
C PHE A 33 11.89 27.20 -7.89
N LEU A 34 11.51 26.24 -7.07
CA LEU A 34 11.56 24.81 -7.38
C LEU A 34 10.34 24.46 -8.24
N ILE A 35 10.54 23.84 -9.38
CA ILE A 35 9.43 23.42 -10.24
C ILE A 35 9.19 21.93 -10.01
N ILE A 36 8.06 21.61 -9.40
CA ILE A 36 7.64 20.22 -9.14
C ILE A 36 6.56 19.79 -10.13
N TRP A 37 6.39 18.48 -10.26
CA TRP A 37 5.34 17.86 -11.05
C TRP A 37 4.63 16.78 -10.26
N THR A 38 3.30 16.67 -10.46
CA THR A 38 2.50 15.59 -9.84
C THR A 38 1.24 15.28 -10.65
N THR A 39 0.79 14.03 -10.56
CA THR A 39 -0.50 13.55 -11.11
C THR A 39 -1.63 13.55 -10.07
N THR A 40 -1.33 13.99 -8.83
CA THR A 40 -2.25 13.94 -7.69
C THR A 40 -2.36 15.30 -7.01
N PRO A 41 -3.08 16.28 -7.60
CA PRO A 41 -3.20 17.65 -7.06
C PRO A 41 -3.67 17.72 -5.61
N TRP A 42 -4.53 16.79 -5.19
CA TRP A 42 -5.06 16.73 -3.83
C TRP A 42 -4.00 16.41 -2.77
N THR A 43 -2.79 15.95 -3.14
CA THR A 43 -1.70 15.68 -2.17
C THR A 43 -0.85 16.91 -1.86
N ILE A 44 -0.93 17.97 -2.65
CA ILE A 44 -0.16 19.21 -2.42
C ILE A 44 -0.40 19.79 -1.02
N PRO A 45 -1.64 19.84 -0.46
CA PRO A 45 -1.85 20.28 0.92
C PRO A 45 -1.07 19.50 1.98
N PHE A 46 -0.58 18.30 1.66
CA PHE A 46 0.20 17.44 2.54
C PHE A 46 1.70 17.41 2.22
N ASN A 47 2.14 18.26 1.29
CA ASN A 47 3.57 18.32 0.91
C ASN A 47 4.44 18.70 2.11
N LEU A 48 5.54 17.96 2.30
CA LEU A 48 6.54 18.24 3.34
C LEU A 48 7.97 18.23 2.83
N ALA A 49 8.22 17.76 1.60
CA ALA A 49 9.56 17.76 1.00
C ALA A 49 9.48 17.86 -0.54
N VAL A 50 10.61 18.18 -1.14
CA VAL A 50 10.85 18.02 -2.58
C VAL A 50 12.02 17.05 -2.75
N MET A 51 11.82 15.97 -3.50
CA MET A 51 12.84 14.97 -3.78
C MET A 51 13.60 15.30 -5.05
N VAL A 52 14.94 15.16 -5.00
CA VAL A 52 15.82 15.28 -6.16
C VAL A 52 16.85 14.15 -6.17
N ASN A 53 17.33 13.82 -7.36
CA ASN A 53 18.39 12.81 -7.50
C ASN A 53 19.77 13.49 -7.35
N PRO A 54 20.65 13.04 -6.44
CA PRO A 54 21.93 13.69 -6.20
C PRO A 54 22.89 13.68 -7.40
N THR A 55 22.74 12.72 -8.32
CA THR A 55 23.66 12.48 -9.44
C THR A 55 23.23 13.14 -10.75
N ILE A 56 21.97 13.54 -10.86
CA ILE A 56 21.39 14.19 -12.05
C ILE A 56 21.85 15.65 -12.12
N ASP A 57 21.98 16.18 -13.34
CA ASP A 57 22.26 17.59 -13.59
C ASP A 57 20.97 18.42 -13.55
N TYR A 58 20.99 19.48 -12.74
CA TYR A 58 19.95 20.48 -12.62
C TYR A 58 20.44 21.83 -13.09
N VAL A 59 19.51 22.70 -13.47
CA VAL A 59 19.82 24.05 -13.94
C VAL A 59 19.00 25.08 -13.18
N ARG A 60 19.60 26.26 -12.99
CA ARG A 60 18.85 27.50 -12.80
C ARG A 60 18.61 28.13 -14.15
N ALA A 61 17.38 28.25 -14.53
CA ALA A 61 16.93 28.83 -15.78
C ALA A 61 16.23 30.17 -15.54
N LYS A 62 16.69 31.24 -16.22
CA LYS A 62 16.01 32.51 -16.18
C LYS A 62 14.81 32.47 -17.11
N VAL A 63 13.60 32.71 -16.58
CA VAL A 63 12.31 32.64 -17.26
C VAL A 63 11.50 33.90 -16.92
N GLU A 64 11.35 34.84 -17.86
CA GLU A 64 10.51 36.05 -17.71
C GLU A 64 10.64 36.82 -16.38
N GLY A 65 11.87 36.97 -15.87
CA GLY A 65 12.13 37.64 -14.59
C GLY A 65 12.16 36.76 -13.37
N GLU A 66 11.72 35.49 -13.45
CA GLU A 66 11.86 34.46 -12.47
C GLU A 66 13.10 33.58 -12.72
N THR A 67 13.53 32.83 -11.71
CA THR A 67 14.56 31.80 -11.84
C THR A 67 13.94 30.46 -11.45
N TRP A 68 13.92 29.51 -12.38
CA TRP A 68 13.34 28.19 -12.20
C TRP A 68 14.43 27.14 -12.05
N ILE A 69 14.27 26.24 -11.08
CA ILE A 69 15.14 25.08 -10.85
C ILE A 69 14.43 23.86 -11.41
N VAL A 70 15.04 23.19 -12.40
CA VAL A 70 14.54 21.99 -13.08
C VAL A 70 15.70 21.08 -13.44
N ALA A 71 15.46 19.80 -13.71
CA ALA A 71 16.48 18.94 -14.29
C ALA A 71 16.89 19.45 -15.69
N LYS A 72 18.20 19.44 -15.96
CA LYS A 72 18.77 20.00 -17.20
C LYS A 72 18.10 19.45 -18.46
N VAL A 73 17.95 18.12 -18.53
CA VAL A 73 17.36 17.45 -19.70
C VAL A 73 15.87 17.76 -19.89
N LEU A 74 15.18 18.18 -18.83
CA LEU A 74 13.77 18.51 -18.83
C LEU A 74 13.49 20.02 -18.95
N ALA A 75 14.52 20.88 -18.95
CA ALA A 75 14.35 22.33 -19.03
C ALA A 75 13.61 22.76 -20.31
N GLY A 76 13.99 22.23 -21.47
CA GLY A 76 13.30 22.49 -22.73
C GLY A 76 11.85 21.99 -22.71
N PRO A 77 11.60 20.70 -22.48
CA PRO A 77 10.25 20.16 -22.37
C PRO A 77 9.34 20.92 -21.40
N VAL A 78 9.80 21.23 -20.20
CA VAL A 78 8.98 21.92 -19.19
C VAL A 78 8.78 23.39 -19.51
N ILE A 79 9.85 24.13 -19.82
CA ILE A 79 9.76 25.58 -19.93
C ILE A 79 9.25 26.04 -21.31
N GLN A 80 9.73 25.40 -22.40
CA GLN A 80 9.31 25.77 -23.75
C GLN A 80 8.04 25.04 -24.18
N ALA A 81 8.00 23.70 -24.05
CA ALA A 81 6.88 22.95 -24.62
C ALA A 81 5.62 22.98 -23.73
N VAL A 82 5.77 22.93 -22.40
CA VAL A 82 4.63 22.92 -21.48
C VAL A 82 4.22 24.32 -21.04
N ALA A 83 5.18 25.15 -20.60
CA ALA A 83 4.89 26.50 -20.10
C ALA A 83 4.84 27.58 -21.18
N ASP A 84 5.21 27.26 -22.41
CA ASP A 84 5.30 28.18 -23.57
C ASP A 84 6.12 29.46 -23.27
N LYS A 85 7.29 29.28 -22.62
CA LYS A 85 8.15 30.37 -22.20
C LYS A 85 9.57 30.23 -22.75
N LYS A 86 10.23 31.40 -22.99
CA LYS A 86 11.65 31.45 -23.32
C LYS A 86 12.48 31.39 -22.04
N TYR A 87 13.65 30.72 -22.10
CA TYR A 87 14.56 30.65 -20.98
C TYR A 87 16.03 30.76 -21.37
N LYS A 88 16.86 31.06 -20.38
CA LYS A 88 18.31 31.04 -20.49
C LYS A 88 18.89 30.35 -19.26
N ILE A 89 19.69 29.31 -19.46
CA ILE A 89 20.43 28.65 -18.35
C ILE A 89 21.46 29.65 -17.84
N ILE A 90 21.45 29.89 -16.52
CA ILE A 90 22.39 30.78 -15.83
C ILE A 90 23.34 30.02 -14.92
N GLU A 91 22.98 28.81 -14.47
CA GLU A 91 23.82 27.94 -13.68
C GLU A 91 23.47 26.47 -13.94
N GLU A 92 24.47 25.58 -13.91
CA GLU A 92 24.33 24.13 -14.00
C GLU A 92 25.02 23.49 -12.82
N PHE A 93 24.41 22.47 -12.19
CA PHE A 93 24.94 21.81 -11.00
C PHE A 93 24.32 20.43 -10.79
N LYS A 94 25.00 19.59 -9.97
CA LYS A 94 24.44 18.30 -9.54
C LYS A 94 23.37 18.48 -8.47
N GLY A 95 22.35 17.60 -8.46
CA GLY A 95 21.26 17.64 -7.50
C GLY A 95 21.69 17.65 -6.05
N LYS A 96 22.83 17.06 -5.72
CA LYS A 96 23.42 17.10 -4.38
C LYS A 96 23.55 18.54 -3.83
N LYS A 97 23.74 19.54 -4.70
CA LYS A 97 23.84 20.97 -4.28
C LYS A 97 22.52 21.53 -3.77
N LEU A 98 21.40 20.89 -4.06
CA LEU A 98 20.08 21.30 -3.60
C LEU A 98 19.69 20.77 -2.22
N GLU A 99 20.47 19.83 -1.65
CA GLU A 99 20.16 19.22 -0.36
C GLU A 99 19.97 20.29 0.72
N GLY A 100 18.87 20.20 1.46
CA GLY A 100 18.55 21.13 2.53
C GLY A 100 18.05 22.51 2.10
N LEU A 101 17.94 22.77 0.79
CA LEU A 101 17.37 24.03 0.31
C LEU A 101 15.91 24.18 0.78
N GLU A 102 15.63 25.23 1.55
CA GLU A 102 14.28 25.49 2.08
C GLU A 102 13.40 26.16 1.03
N TYR A 103 12.13 25.79 1.05
CA TYR A 103 11.09 26.45 0.24
C TYR A 103 9.86 26.78 1.09
N THR A 104 9.01 27.67 0.58
CA THR A 104 7.74 28.05 1.20
C THR A 104 6.61 27.24 0.56
N HIS A 105 5.79 26.58 1.41
CA HIS A 105 4.60 25.88 0.94
C HIS A 105 3.53 26.89 0.50
N PRO A 106 2.82 26.68 -0.64
CA PRO A 106 1.84 27.64 -1.17
C PRO A 106 0.74 28.03 -0.18
N TRP A 107 0.44 27.16 0.78
CA TRP A 107 -0.66 27.32 1.73
C TRP A 107 -0.22 27.18 3.19
N GLU A 108 1.04 27.51 3.53
CA GLU A 108 1.52 27.38 4.92
C GLU A 108 0.80 28.31 5.92
N ASP A 109 0.20 29.39 5.44
CA ASP A 109 -0.60 30.31 6.28
C ASP A 109 -2.04 29.83 6.46
N GLU A 110 -2.58 29.07 5.52
CA GLU A 110 -3.93 28.53 5.57
C GLU A 110 -4.01 27.22 6.37
N ILE A 111 -2.96 26.38 6.26
CA ILE A 111 -2.88 25.07 6.94
C ILE A 111 -1.88 25.19 8.05
N SER A 112 -2.35 25.52 9.27
CA SER A 112 -1.50 25.79 10.44
C SER A 112 -0.56 24.63 10.82
N GLN A 113 -0.94 23.41 10.48
CA GLN A 113 -0.15 22.19 10.72
C GLN A 113 1.24 22.25 10.08
N HIS A 114 1.41 22.94 8.94
CA HIS A 114 2.74 23.09 8.33
C HIS A 114 3.73 23.81 9.26
N LYS A 115 3.28 24.85 9.95
CA LYS A 115 4.11 25.59 10.91
C LYS A 115 4.42 24.76 12.16
N GLU A 116 3.48 23.96 12.61
CA GLU A 116 3.65 23.04 13.75
C GLU A 116 4.67 21.95 13.39
N ILE A 117 4.48 21.28 12.27
CA ILE A 117 5.39 20.25 11.76
C ILE A 117 6.80 20.81 11.56
N LYS A 118 6.94 22.00 11.00
CA LYS A 118 8.27 22.62 10.79
C LYS A 118 9.01 22.89 12.11
N LYS A 119 8.30 23.19 13.22
CA LYS A 119 8.90 23.35 14.54
C LYS A 119 9.43 22.03 15.11
N GLU A 120 8.68 20.93 14.91
CA GLU A 120 9.04 19.61 15.43
C GLU A 120 10.05 18.88 14.52
N ALA A 121 9.95 19.11 13.22
CA ALA A 121 10.79 18.51 12.18
C ALA A 121 11.44 19.62 11.32
N PRO A 122 12.60 20.14 11.70
CA PRO A 122 13.25 21.25 11.00
C PRO A 122 13.57 20.99 9.51
N ASN A 123 13.67 19.70 9.11
CA ASN A 123 13.88 19.29 7.73
C ASN A 123 12.59 19.26 6.88
N ALA A 124 11.41 19.48 7.47
CA ALA A 124 10.20 19.67 6.67
C ALA A 124 10.33 20.91 5.78
N HIS A 125 9.69 20.90 4.60
CA HIS A 125 9.80 21.96 3.59
C HIS A 125 11.25 22.24 3.14
N THR A 126 12.03 21.16 2.95
CA THR A 126 13.36 21.22 2.36
C THR A 126 13.47 20.25 1.17
N VAL A 127 14.50 20.45 0.36
CA VAL A 127 14.90 19.48 -0.66
C VAL A 127 15.65 18.33 0.01
N ILE A 128 15.21 17.10 -0.28
CA ILE A 128 15.84 15.85 0.17
C ILE A 128 16.38 15.05 -1.02
N LEU A 129 17.37 14.20 -0.78
CA LEU A 129 18.03 13.41 -1.82
C LEU A 129 17.48 11.98 -1.87
N THR A 130 17.22 11.49 -3.09
CA THR A 130 16.90 10.09 -3.35
C THR A 130 17.31 9.71 -4.77
N GLU A 131 18.03 8.60 -4.92
CA GLU A 131 18.36 8.04 -6.24
C GLU A 131 17.22 7.18 -6.78
N GLN A 132 16.41 6.62 -5.89
CA GLN A 132 15.39 5.63 -6.21
C GLN A 132 14.09 6.25 -6.72
N TYR A 133 13.69 7.43 -6.20
CA TYR A 133 12.36 7.99 -6.42
C TYR A 133 12.36 9.30 -7.22
N ALA A 134 13.51 9.80 -7.61
CA ALA A 134 13.64 10.98 -8.46
C ALA A 134 14.45 10.64 -9.72
N ASP A 135 13.83 10.79 -10.88
CA ASP A 135 14.45 10.57 -12.19
C ASP A 135 14.05 11.64 -13.20
N THR A 136 14.39 11.43 -14.46
CA THR A 136 14.11 12.35 -15.57
C THR A 136 13.24 11.74 -16.66
N SER A 137 12.53 10.65 -16.35
CA SER A 137 11.64 9.97 -17.30
C SER A 137 10.39 10.80 -17.61
N ALA A 138 9.94 11.61 -16.64
CA ALA A 138 8.78 12.50 -16.78
C ALA A 138 8.89 13.70 -15.84
N GLY A 139 7.97 14.68 -16.01
CA GLY A 139 7.83 15.82 -15.12
C GLY A 139 8.94 16.86 -15.23
N SER A 140 9.48 17.28 -14.10
CA SER A 140 10.49 18.36 -14.00
C SER A 140 11.84 17.88 -13.44
N GLY A 141 11.94 16.61 -13.02
CA GLY A 141 13.08 16.07 -12.30
C GLY A 141 13.12 16.43 -10.81
N LEU A 142 12.16 17.22 -10.33
CA LEU A 142 11.91 17.49 -8.92
C LEU A 142 10.55 16.88 -8.56
N VAL A 143 10.54 15.98 -7.59
CA VAL A 143 9.34 15.24 -7.21
C VAL A 143 8.74 15.83 -5.94
N HIS A 144 7.46 16.18 -6.00
CA HIS A 144 6.67 16.52 -4.83
C HIS A 144 6.59 15.33 -3.88
N SER A 145 6.82 15.55 -2.59
CA SER A 145 6.77 14.49 -1.58
C SER A 145 5.78 14.84 -0.46
N ALA A 146 4.83 13.92 -0.27
CA ALA A 146 3.83 13.97 0.81
C ALA A 146 3.89 12.65 1.59
N PRO A 147 4.71 12.52 2.63
CA PRO A 147 5.02 11.24 3.29
C PRO A 147 3.83 10.56 3.97
N GLY A 148 2.70 11.26 4.09
CA GLY A 148 1.43 10.68 4.51
C GLY A 148 0.53 10.18 3.38
N CYS A 149 0.93 10.39 2.11
CA CYS A 149 0.13 10.09 0.93
C CYS A 149 0.74 9.04 0.00
N GLY A 150 1.94 8.54 0.30
CA GLY A 150 2.63 7.51 -0.45
C GLY A 150 3.67 6.77 0.39
N PRO A 151 3.84 5.45 0.21
CA PRO A 151 4.86 4.68 0.93
C PRO A 151 6.28 5.06 0.49
N GLU A 152 6.49 5.38 -0.78
CA GLU A 152 7.77 5.82 -1.35
C GLU A 152 8.17 7.18 -0.76
N ASP A 153 7.22 8.10 -0.65
CA ASP A 153 7.41 9.40 0.00
C ASP A 153 7.83 9.25 1.47
N GLN A 154 7.14 8.35 2.18
CA GLN A 154 7.47 8.07 3.58
C GLN A 154 8.86 7.48 3.73
N GLU A 155 9.24 6.53 2.86
CA GLU A 155 10.55 5.90 2.88
C GLU A 155 11.67 6.92 2.61
N ALA A 156 11.51 7.79 1.62
CA ALA A 156 12.47 8.86 1.31
C ALA A 156 12.58 9.91 2.43
N CYS A 157 11.48 10.22 3.11
CA CYS A 157 11.44 11.21 4.19
C CYS A 157 11.98 10.70 5.55
N LYS A 158 11.93 9.39 5.78
CA LYS A 158 12.33 8.77 7.06
C LYS A 158 13.79 9.08 7.50
N PRO A 159 14.81 8.99 6.64
CA PRO A 159 16.18 9.35 7.00
C PRO A 159 16.34 10.82 7.44
N TYR A 160 15.51 11.71 6.90
CA TYR A 160 15.48 13.14 7.22
C TYR A 160 14.60 13.46 8.44
N LYS A 161 13.97 12.45 9.08
CA LYS A 161 13.07 12.60 10.24
C LYS A 161 11.86 13.52 9.95
N ILE A 162 11.41 13.54 8.70
CA ILE A 162 10.19 14.24 8.31
C ILE A 162 9.00 13.32 8.60
N PRO A 163 8.05 13.73 9.47
CA PRO A 163 6.93 12.89 9.86
C PRO A 163 5.92 12.74 8.72
N PRO A 164 5.15 11.64 8.69
CA PRO A 164 4.02 11.55 7.79
C PRO A 164 2.92 12.53 8.21
N PHE A 165 2.34 13.22 7.23
CA PHE A 165 1.20 14.13 7.44
C PHE A 165 0.09 13.83 6.45
N ASN A 166 -1.05 13.39 6.95
CA ASN A 166 -2.28 13.20 6.22
C ASN A 166 -3.40 12.97 7.24
N ASN A 167 -4.34 13.89 7.33
CA ASN A 167 -5.43 13.86 8.30
C ASN A 167 -6.81 13.61 7.68
N LEU A 168 -6.86 13.05 6.46
CA LEU A 168 -8.09 12.63 5.83
C LEU A 168 -8.87 11.62 6.69
N ASN A 169 -10.19 11.73 6.69
CA ASN A 169 -11.04 10.72 7.31
C ASN A 169 -11.16 9.44 6.45
N GLU A 170 -11.92 8.45 6.92
CA GLU A 170 -12.12 7.15 6.24
C GLU A 170 -12.75 7.28 4.84
N LYS A 171 -13.47 8.37 4.59
CA LYS A 171 -14.09 8.69 3.28
C LYS A 171 -13.16 9.46 2.35
N GLY A 172 -11.93 9.75 2.78
CA GLY A 172 -10.99 10.58 2.02
C GLY A 172 -11.38 12.06 2.01
N ILE A 173 -12.11 12.55 3.02
CA ILE A 173 -12.55 13.92 3.14
C ILE A 173 -11.58 14.70 4.03
N PHE A 174 -11.21 15.89 3.60
CA PHE A 174 -10.39 16.83 4.34
C PHE A 174 -11.13 17.36 5.56
N PRO A 175 -10.53 17.32 6.77
CA PRO A 175 -11.18 17.78 8.00
C PRO A 175 -11.29 19.32 8.04
N ASN A 176 -12.05 19.84 9.02
CA ASN A 176 -12.37 21.28 9.12
C ASN A 176 -11.18 22.21 9.42
N ASN A 177 -10.01 21.66 9.77
CA ASN A 177 -8.80 22.42 10.04
C ASN A 177 -7.85 22.54 8.83
N MET A 178 -8.33 22.30 7.61
CA MET A 178 -7.55 22.37 6.39
C MET A 178 -7.87 23.62 5.53
N GLY A 179 -8.27 24.72 6.18
CA GLY A 179 -8.58 25.98 5.48
C GLY A 179 -9.63 25.81 4.39
N LYS A 180 -9.39 26.36 3.21
CA LYS A 180 -10.30 26.26 2.06
C LYS A 180 -10.49 24.85 1.50
N PHE A 181 -9.67 23.89 1.90
CA PHE A 181 -9.78 22.49 1.50
C PHE A 181 -10.73 21.68 2.37
N SER A 182 -11.20 22.24 3.49
CA SER A 182 -12.12 21.57 4.42
C SER A 182 -13.38 21.08 3.70
N GLY A 183 -13.73 19.80 3.92
CA GLY A 183 -14.89 19.15 3.28
C GLY A 183 -14.66 18.68 1.83
N LEU A 184 -13.53 18.99 1.21
CA LEU A 184 -13.20 18.46 -0.11
C LEU A 184 -12.87 16.96 -0.02
N THR A 185 -13.10 16.23 -1.10
CA THR A 185 -12.79 14.81 -1.23
C THR A 185 -11.56 14.62 -2.09
N ALA A 186 -10.58 13.90 -1.56
CA ALA A 186 -9.36 13.53 -2.28
C ALA A 186 -9.69 12.84 -3.61
N LYS A 187 -8.92 13.11 -4.66
CA LYS A 187 -9.07 12.63 -6.03
C LYS A 187 -10.33 13.16 -6.73
N LYS A 188 -11.50 13.12 -6.09
CA LYS A 188 -12.76 13.56 -6.68
C LYS A 188 -12.81 15.06 -6.95
N ASP A 189 -12.24 15.84 -6.05
CA ASP A 189 -12.22 17.32 -6.15
C ASP A 189 -10.92 17.87 -6.72
N ASP A 190 -10.13 17.10 -7.46
CA ASP A 190 -8.81 17.50 -8.02
C ASP A 190 -8.84 18.87 -8.72
N LYS A 191 -9.92 19.18 -9.46
CA LYS A 191 -10.09 20.48 -10.11
C LYS A 191 -10.07 21.65 -9.14
N LYS A 192 -10.61 21.49 -7.93
CA LYS A 192 -10.63 22.58 -6.92
C LYS A 192 -9.22 22.83 -6.36
N PHE A 193 -8.39 21.79 -6.22
CA PHE A 193 -6.98 21.96 -5.83
C PHE A 193 -6.18 22.66 -6.92
N ILE A 194 -6.44 22.35 -8.18
CA ILE A 194 -5.81 23.03 -9.34
C ILE A 194 -6.19 24.51 -9.33
N THR A 195 -7.48 24.84 -9.22
CA THR A 195 -7.95 26.25 -9.13
C THR A 195 -7.32 26.99 -7.95
N ALA A 196 -7.18 26.32 -6.79
CA ALA A 196 -6.52 26.92 -5.62
C ALA A 196 -5.03 27.21 -5.85
N LEU A 197 -4.34 26.43 -6.70
CA LEU A 197 -2.95 26.70 -7.12
C LEU A 197 -2.88 27.87 -8.11
N GLU A 198 -3.86 28.01 -9.00
CA GLU A 198 -3.99 29.18 -9.90
C GLU A 198 -4.16 30.46 -9.08
N GLU A 199 -5.09 30.47 -8.13
CA GLU A 199 -5.33 31.60 -7.22
C GLU A 199 -4.09 31.99 -6.41
N ALA A 200 -3.30 31.01 -5.98
CA ALA A 200 -2.02 31.21 -5.29
C ALA A 200 -0.87 31.61 -6.22
N ASN A 201 -1.11 31.75 -7.53
CA ASN A 201 -0.10 32.01 -8.56
C ASN A 201 1.07 30.99 -8.51
N ALA A 202 0.77 29.77 -8.10
CA ALA A 202 1.71 28.66 -7.97
C ALA A 202 1.62 27.66 -9.14
N LEU A 203 0.49 27.61 -9.88
CA LEU A 203 0.34 26.74 -11.03
C LEU A 203 1.09 27.33 -12.24
N ILE A 204 1.85 26.48 -12.93
CA ILE A 204 2.53 26.82 -14.19
C ILE A 204 1.70 26.33 -15.38
N ALA A 205 1.33 25.04 -15.35
CA ALA A 205 0.58 24.42 -16.43
C ALA A 205 -0.13 23.14 -15.93
N THR A 206 -1.16 22.76 -16.68
CA THR A 206 -1.85 21.48 -16.54
C THR A 206 -1.71 20.69 -17.84
N THR A 207 -1.34 19.41 -17.74
CA THR A 207 -1.24 18.51 -18.89
C THR A 207 -2.01 17.22 -18.62
N GLN A 208 -2.43 16.52 -19.68
CA GLN A 208 -3.07 15.21 -19.54
C GLN A 208 -2.00 14.12 -19.49
N VAL A 209 -2.19 13.15 -18.62
CA VAL A 209 -1.32 11.96 -18.54
C VAL A 209 -2.16 10.70 -18.45
N GLU A 210 -1.81 9.72 -19.28
CA GLU A 210 -2.34 8.37 -19.19
C GLU A 210 -1.42 7.53 -18.32
N HIS A 211 -1.99 6.92 -17.27
CA HIS A 211 -1.23 6.08 -16.35
C HIS A 211 -2.10 5.03 -15.67
N GLU A 212 -1.47 3.99 -15.13
CA GLU A 212 -2.14 2.98 -14.32
C GLU A 212 -2.43 3.50 -12.92
N TYR A 213 -3.71 3.42 -12.48
CA TYR A 213 -4.14 3.85 -11.16
C TYR A 213 -4.88 2.72 -10.42
N PRO A 214 -4.58 2.48 -9.11
CA PRO A 214 -5.22 1.44 -8.34
C PRO A 214 -6.68 1.77 -8.01
N HIS A 215 -7.57 0.81 -8.26
CA HIS A 215 -8.99 0.85 -7.94
C HIS A 215 -9.38 -0.28 -7.00
N CYS A 216 -10.34 -0.04 -6.14
CA CYS A 216 -10.88 -1.08 -5.25
C CYS A 216 -11.56 -2.19 -6.08
N TRP A 217 -11.16 -3.45 -5.88
CA TRP A 217 -11.71 -4.61 -6.58
C TRP A 217 -13.24 -4.74 -6.43
N ARG A 218 -13.80 -4.25 -5.31
CA ARG A 218 -15.23 -4.38 -5.00
C ARG A 218 -16.08 -3.20 -5.49
N CYS A 219 -15.74 -1.97 -5.10
CA CYS A 219 -16.53 -0.79 -5.44
C CYS A 219 -16.04 -0.04 -6.68
N LYS A 220 -14.92 -0.46 -7.25
CA LYS A 220 -14.30 0.11 -8.46
C LYS A 220 -13.93 1.61 -8.35
N HIS A 221 -13.97 2.19 -7.15
CA HIS A 221 -13.52 3.55 -6.93
C HIS A 221 -11.99 3.61 -6.83
N PRO A 222 -11.36 4.73 -7.23
CA PRO A 222 -9.93 4.93 -7.06
C PRO A 222 -9.54 4.83 -5.58
N VAL A 223 -8.38 4.24 -5.34
CA VAL A 223 -7.79 4.08 -4.00
C VAL A 223 -6.93 5.29 -3.68
N ILE A 224 -6.96 5.74 -2.43
CA ILE A 224 -6.05 6.77 -1.93
C ILE A 224 -5.18 6.19 -0.82
N PHE A 225 -3.95 6.67 -0.72
CA PHE A 225 -3.10 6.40 0.43
C PHE A 225 -3.38 7.42 1.52
N ARG A 226 -3.55 6.95 2.75
CA ARG A 226 -3.69 7.78 3.94
C ARG A 226 -3.06 7.11 5.15
N ILE A 227 -2.67 7.91 6.13
CA ILE A 227 -2.20 7.41 7.42
C ILE A 227 -3.40 6.88 8.21
N THR A 228 -3.23 5.71 8.80
CA THR A 228 -4.21 5.12 9.71
C THR A 228 -3.52 4.20 10.70
N TYR A 229 -4.11 4.07 11.90
CA TYR A 229 -3.66 3.07 12.86
C TYR A 229 -4.05 1.69 12.38
N GLN A 230 -3.06 0.80 12.30
CA GLN A 230 -3.24 -0.59 11.90
C GLN A 230 -2.48 -1.50 12.85
N TRP A 231 -2.94 -2.74 12.99
CA TRP A 231 -2.23 -3.79 13.69
C TRP A 231 -1.39 -4.59 12.70
N PHE A 232 -0.13 -4.85 13.07
CA PHE A 232 0.82 -5.54 12.21
C PHE A 232 1.32 -6.81 12.87
N LEU A 233 1.50 -7.87 12.06
CA LEU A 233 2.40 -8.96 12.40
C LEU A 233 3.82 -8.57 12.05
N LYS A 234 4.72 -8.70 13.03
CA LYS A 234 6.14 -8.43 12.86
C LYS A 234 6.80 -9.61 12.15
N ILE A 235 7.02 -9.48 10.85
CA ILE A 235 7.47 -10.56 9.97
C ILE A 235 8.94 -10.40 9.61
N GLU A 236 9.46 -9.19 9.57
CA GLU A 236 10.85 -8.93 9.14
C GLU A 236 11.87 -9.75 9.94
N ASP A 237 11.63 -9.96 11.23
CA ASP A 237 12.52 -10.72 12.12
C ASP A 237 12.53 -12.23 11.85
N ILE A 238 11.54 -12.78 11.13
CA ILE A 238 11.41 -14.22 10.87
C ILE A 238 11.72 -14.63 9.43
N LYS A 239 12.00 -13.68 8.54
CA LYS A 239 12.22 -13.94 7.10
C LYS A 239 13.35 -14.92 6.85
N GLU A 240 14.50 -14.72 7.48
CA GLU A 240 15.66 -15.61 7.31
C GLU A 240 15.31 -17.05 7.70
N LYS A 241 14.59 -17.21 8.81
CA LYS A 241 14.16 -18.53 9.28
C LYS A 241 13.17 -19.19 8.33
N MET A 242 12.23 -18.40 7.77
CA MET A 242 11.32 -18.88 6.72
C MET A 242 12.09 -19.38 5.50
N LEU A 243 13.11 -18.67 5.04
CA LEU A 243 13.94 -19.08 3.91
C LEU A 243 14.75 -20.35 4.20
N LEU A 244 15.32 -20.47 5.41
CA LEU A 244 16.06 -21.67 5.85
C LEU A 244 15.15 -22.90 5.90
N ASP A 245 13.93 -22.77 6.41
CA ASP A 245 12.98 -23.89 6.45
C ASP A 245 12.42 -24.21 5.06
N ASN A 246 12.21 -23.19 4.23
CA ASN A 246 11.79 -23.39 2.85
C ASN A 246 12.82 -24.17 2.01
N ALA A 247 14.12 -24.06 2.34
CA ALA A 247 15.16 -24.84 1.67
C ALA A 247 15.00 -26.36 1.84
N LYS A 248 14.23 -26.80 2.83
CA LYS A 248 13.90 -28.22 3.11
C LYS A 248 12.61 -28.66 2.40
N THR A 249 11.84 -27.71 1.86
CA THR A 249 10.55 -27.95 1.20
C THR A 249 10.76 -28.29 -0.27
N LYS A 250 10.13 -29.36 -0.72
CA LYS A 250 10.15 -29.75 -2.14
C LYS A 250 9.04 -29.04 -2.90
N TRP A 251 9.39 -28.30 -3.94
CA TRP A 251 8.47 -27.59 -4.80
C TRP A 251 8.38 -28.19 -6.21
N VAL A 252 7.18 -28.25 -6.73
CA VAL A 252 6.90 -28.65 -8.10
C VAL A 252 5.94 -27.61 -8.70
N PRO A 253 6.36 -26.81 -9.70
CA PRO A 253 7.71 -26.76 -10.29
C PRO A 253 8.68 -25.92 -9.42
N GLU A 254 9.98 -26.06 -9.67
CA GLU A 254 11.03 -25.28 -8.98
C GLU A 254 10.89 -23.75 -9.20
N THR A 255 10.32 -23.33 -10.32
CA THR A 255 10.04 -21.91 -10.60
C THR A 255 9.12 -21.28 -9.55
N ALA A 256 8.18 -22.05 -8.99
CA ALA A 256 7.31 -21.59 -7.90
C ALA A 256 8.11 -21.35 -6.60
N ASN A 257 9.11 -22.19 -6.31
CA ASN A 257 10.04 -21.99 -5.20
C ASN A 257 10.82 -20.67 -5.35
N ASN A 258 11.33 -20.40 -6.54
CA ASN A 258 12.05 -19.16 -6.80
C ASN A 258 11.16 -17.92 -6.61
N SER A 259 9.89 -18.01 -7.05
CA SER A 259 8.89 -16.97 -6.82
C SER A 259 8.59 -16.78 -5.33
N PHE A 260 8.48 -17.88 -4.56
CA PHE A 260 8.27 -17.84 -3.11
C PHE A 260 9.47 -17.24 -2.38
N LYS A 261 10.70 -17.66 -2.71
CA LYS A 261 11.94 -17.08 -2.13
C LYS A 261 12.04 -15.59 -2.36
N SER A 262 11.82 -15.16 -3.62
CA SER A 262 11.83 -13.74 -3.97
C SER A 262 10.77 -12.96 -3.18
N TRP A 263 9.57 -13.51 -3.02
CA TRP A 263 8.50 -12.90 -2.24
C TRP A 263 8.89 -12.77 -0.76
N VAL A 264 9.36 -13.84 -0.12
CA VAL A 264 9.75 -13.83 1.30
C VAL A 264 10.91 -12.86 1.56
N SER A 265 11.91 -12.81 0.66
CA SER A 265 13.03 -11.86 0.79
C SER A 265 12.57 -10.40 0.83
N ASN A 266 11.48 -10.08 0.14
CA ASN A 266 10.93 -8.73 0.06
C ASN A 266 9.73 -8.48 1.00
N LEU A 267 9.40 -9.44 1.89
CA LEU A 267 8.33 -9.24 2.85
C LEU A 267 8.66 -8.09 3.81
N ARG A 268 7.63 -7.31 4.09
CA ARG A 268 7.59 -6.30 5.17
C ARG A 268 6.58 -6.75 6.22
N ASP A 269 6.57 -6.08 7.38
CA ASP A 269 5.55 -6.29 8.39
C ASP A 269 4.16 -6.17 7.76
N ASN A 270 3.28 -7.12 8.11
CA ASN A 270 1.99 -7.26 7.44
C ASN A 270 0.86 -6.71 8.30
N SER A 271 0.11 -5.75 7.76
CA SER A 271 -1.13 -5.27 8.40
C SER A 271 -2.18 -6.37 8.41
N VAL A 272 -2.69 -6.67 9.61
CA VAL A 272 -3.68 -7.74 9.84
C VAL A 272 -5.05 -7.21 10.27
N SER A 273 -5.19 -5.93 10.48
CA SER A 273 -6.48 -5.31 10.82
C SER A 273 -7.25 -4.87 9.57
N ARG A 274 -8.58 -5.06 9.58
CA ARG A 274 -9.49 -4.63 8.53
C ARG A 274 -10.71 -3.96 9.15
N GLN A 275 -11.07 -2.79 8.64
CA GLN A 275 -12.23 -2.02 9.08
C GLN A 275 -13.48 -2.58 8.38
N ARG A 276 -13.93 -3.74 8.86
CA ARG A 276 -15.09 -4.47 8.32
C ARG A 276 -15.99 -4.92 9.46
N PHE A 277 -17.29 -4.99 9.20
CA PHE A 277 -18.25 -5.42 10.22
C PHE A 277 -18.15 -6.93 10.46
N TRP A 278 -18.11 -7.75 9.41
CA TRP A 278 -18.12 -9.21 9.53
C TRP A 278 -16.75 -9.82 9.21
N GLY A 279 -16.31 -10.68 10.08
CA GLY A 279 -15.05 -11.43 10.02
C GLY A 279 -14.64 -11.88 11.41
N THR A 280 -13.53 -12.56 11.55
CA THR A 280 -12.94 -12.92 12.84
C THR A 280 -12.51 -11.66 13.59
N PRO A 281 -13.13 -11.31 14.73
CA PRO A 281 -12.79 -10.11 15.47
C PRO A 281 -11.34 -10.14 15.95
N LEU A 282 -10.65 -9.01 15.83
CA LEU A 282 -9.29 -8.87 16.35
C LEU A 282 -9.33 -9.00 17.89
N PRO A 283 -8.58 -9.96 18.50
CA PRO A 283 -8.73 -10.28 19.92
C PRO A 283 -7.90 -9.35 20.81
N ILE A 284 -8.03 -8.03 20.59
CA ILE A 284 -7.25 -6.99 21.27
C ILE A 284 -8.17 -6.03 22.02
N TRP A 285 -7.92 -5.86 23.32
CA TRP A 285 -8.60 -4.87 24.17
C TRP A 285 -7.65 -3.76 24.54
N LYS A 286 -7.94 -2.56 24.11
CA LYS A 286 -7.11 -1.35 24.34
C LYS A 286 -7.78 -0.45 25.37
N CYS A 287 -6.97 0.08 26.31
CA CYS A 287 -7.43 1.05 27.31
C CYS A 287 -7.60 2.45 26.69
N GLU A 288 -8.75 3.07 26.91
CA GLU A 288 -9.07 4.42 26.44
C GLU A 288 -8.20 5.52 27.07
N LYS A 289 -7.66 5.28 28.31
CA LYS A 289 -6.91 6.28 29.08
C LYS A 289 -5.39 6.18 28.88
N CYS A 290 -4.81 4.97 28.96
CA CYS A 290 -3.36 4.76 28.92
C CYS A 290 -2.86 4.04 27.68
N GLU A 291 -3.75 3.72 26.74
CA GLU A 291 -3.50 3.02 25.49
C GLU A 291 -2.87 1.62 25.59
N LYS A 292 -2.57 1.13 26.79
CA LYS A 292 -2.10 -0.25 27.00
C LYS A 292 -3.15 -1.24 26.55
N TYR A 293 -2.70 -2.31 25.91
CA TYR A 293 -3.59 -3.34 25.37
C TYR A 293 -3.26 -4.72 25.90
N ASP A 294 -4.27 -5.61 25.85
CA ASP A 294 -4.14 -7.05 26.09
C ASP A 294 -4.60 -7.79 24.83
N VAL A 295 -3.95 -8.90 24.55
CA VAL A 295 -4.36 -9.84 23.51
C VAL A 295 -4.92 -11.06 24.20
N LEU A 296 -6.21 -11.37 24.00
CA LEU A 296 -6.91 -12.47 24.66
C LEU A 296 -7.15 -13.61 23.68
N GLY A 297 -6.38 -14.68 23.83
CA GLY A 297 -6.37 -15.80 22.90
C GLY A 297 -7.42 -16.88 23.18
N SER A 298 -8.16 -16.79 24.30
CA SER A 298 -9.13 -17.83 24.67
C SER A 298 -10.36 -17.27 25.39
N ARG A 299 -11.43 -18.07 25.38
CA ARG A 299 -12.67 -17.77 26.12
C ARG A 299 -12.44 -17.69 27.63
N GLU A 300 -11.53 -18.51 28.13
CA GLU A 300 -11.12 -18.58 29.55
C GLU A 300 -10.44 -17.28 29.98
N GLU A 301 -9.55 -16.74 29.15
CA GLU A 301 -8.89 -15.45 29.40
C GLU A 301 -9.89 -14.31 29.40
N ILE A 302 -10.82 -14.27 28.43
CA ILE A 302 -11.90 -13.29 28.40
C ILE A 302 -12.73 -13.37 29.69
N LYS A 303 -13.18 -14.58 30.06
CA LYS A 303 -13.97 -14.79 31.27
C LYS A 303 -13.24 -14.38 32.54
N LYS A 304 -11.92 -14.66 32.62
CA LYS A 304 -11.08 -14.29 33.76
C LYS A 304 -10.98 -12.80 33.98
N LEU A 305 -10.89 -12.01 32.90
CA LEU A 305 -10.70 -10.56 32.98
C LEU A 305 -12.02 -9.78 33.03
N ALA A 306 -12.99 -10.19 32.22
CA ALA A 306 -14.26 -9.50 32.09
C ALA A 306 -15.41 -10.10 32.93
N GLY A 307 -15.18 -11.25 33.60
CA GLY A 307 -16.20 -11.97 34.37
C GLY A 307 -17.23 -12.73 33.52
N THR A 308 -17.36 -12.38 32.26
CA THR A 308 -18.32 -12.97 31.32
C THR A 308 -17.69 -13.19 29.96
N VAL A 309 -18.28 -14.09 29.17
CA VAL A 309 -17.89 -14.33 27.77
C VAL A 309 -19.15 -14.58 26.95
N PRO A 310 -19.37 -13.86 25.84
CA PRO A 310 -20.57 -14.04 25.03
C PRO A 310 -20.55 -15.42 24.35
N LYS A 311 -21.75 -15.96 24.09
CA LYS A 311 -21.90 -17.22 23.35
C LYS A 311 -21.33 -17.11 21.94
N ASN A 312 -21.61 -16.02 21.27
CA ASN A 312 -21.06 -15.67 19.97
C ASN A 312 -19.90 -14.68 20.12
N LEU A 313 -18.72 -15.02 19.56
CA LEU A 313 -17.52 -14.18 19.63
C LEU A 313 -17.40 -13.20 18.43
N HIS A 314 -18.40 -13.12 17.54
CA HIS A 314 -18.41 -12.13 16.47
C HIS A 314 -18.95 -10.79 16.96
N MET A 315 -18.74 -9.76 16.17
CA MET A 315 -19.44 -8.47 16.36
C MET A 315 -20.95 -8.64 16.16
N PRO A 316 -21.82 -7.96 16.89
CA PRO A 316 -21.49 -6.95 17.90
C PRO A 316 -21.25 -7.52 19.32
N TRP A 317 -21.55 -8.79 19.56
CA TRP A 317 -21.59 -9.39 20.92
C TRP A 317 -20.25 -9.33 21.65
N ILE A 318 -19.13 -9.56 20.95
CA ILE A 318 -17.80 -9.49 21.56
C ILE A 318 -17.41 -8.06 21.94
N ASP A 319 -17.99 -7.04 21.29
CA ASP A 319 -17.70 -5.63 21.56
C ASP A 319 -18.33 -5.11 22.88
N GLU A 320 -19.30 -5.87 23.41
CA GLU A 320 -19.90 -5.61 24.73
C GLU A 320 -18.95 -5.98 25.89
N VAL A 321 -17.92 -6.81 25.60
CA VAL A 321 -16.94 -7.23 26.58
C VAL A 321 -15.98 -6.09 26.91
N LYS A 322 -16.09 -5.56 28.12
CA LYS A 322 -15.23 -4.49 28.66
C LYS A 322 -14.76 -4.88 30.07
N TYR A 323 -13.61 -4.37 30.46
CA TYR A 323 -13.09 -4.58 31.81
C TYR A 323 -12.14 -3.46 32.22
N ASP A 324 -11.88 -3.37 33.53
CA ASP A 324 -11.09 -2.29 34.12
C ASP A 324 -9.61 -2.44 33.80
N CYS A 325 -8.97 -1.32 33.54
CA CYS A 325 -7.52 -1.21 33.42
C CYS A 325 -6.90 -0.79 34.76
N LYS A 326 -5.70 -1.27 35.03
CA LYS A 326 -4.93 -0.89 36.24
C LYS A 326 -4.71 0.62 36.38
N CYS A 327 -4.87 1.42 35.35
CA CYS A 327 -4.76 2.87 35.35
C CYS A 327 -6.06 3.59 35.72
N GLY A 328 -7.14 2.86 36.03
CA GLY A 328 -8.47 3.39 36.31
C GLY A 328 -9.26 3.83 35.06
N GLY A 329 -8.83 3.41 33.88
CA GLY A 329 -9.61 3.50 32.62
C GLY A 329 -10.26 2.18 32.27
N THR A 330 -11.08 2.13 31.23
CA THR A 330 -11.76 0.94 30.73
C THR A 330 -11.03 0.40 29.49
N LYS A 331 -10.89 -0.92 29.40
CA LYS A 331 -10.44 -1.59 28.19
C LYS A 331 -11.63 -2.06 27.36
N SER A 332 -11.65 -1.63 26.12
CA SER A 332 -12.64 -2.03 25.11
C SER A 332 -11.94 -2.70 23.93
N ARG A 333 -12.62 -3.63 23.27
CA ARG A 333 -12.07 -4.30 22.10
C ARG A 333 -11.85 -3.30 20.96
N VAL A 334 -10.75 -3.49 20.23
CA VAL A 334 -10.51 -2.81 18.95
C VAL A 334 -11.56 -3.28 17.94
N SER A 335 -12.28 -2.36 17.31
CA SER A 335 -13.44 -2.69 16.45
C SER A 335 -13.11 -3.45 15.17
N ASP A 336 -11.81 -3.54 14.81
CA ASP A 336 -11.37 -4.19 13.59
C ASP A 336 -11.60 -5.72 13.61
N VAL A 337 -11.67 -6.30 12.41
CA VAL A 337 -11.58 -7.75 12.20
C VAL A 337 -10.19 -8.11 11.68
N ILE A 338 -9.78 -9.36 11.90
CA ILE A 338 -8.51 -9.86 11.39
C ILE A 338 -8.59 -10.11 9.88
N ASP A 339 -7.48 -9.94 9.19
CA ASP A 339 -7.36 -10.29 7.78
C ASP A 339 -7.66 -11.79 7.58
N VAL A 340 -8.54 -12.10 6.64
CA VAL A 340 -8.94 -13.48 6.32
C VAL A 340 -7.77 -14.39 5.93
N TRP A 341 -6.68 -13.84 5.44
CA TRP A 341 -5.47 -14.61 5.12
C TRP A 341 -4.76 -15.12 6.38
N VAL A 342 -4.90 -14.45 7.53
CA VAL A 342 -4.43 -14.97 8.82
C VAL A 342 -5.25 -16.18 9.24
N ASP A 343 -6.60 -16.10 9.10
CA ASP A 343 -7.47 -17.27 9.35
C ASP A 343 -7.04 -18.45 8.47
N ALA A 344 -6.86 -18.21 7.16
CA ALA A 344 -6.37 -19.22 6.23
C ALA A 344 -4.96 -19.73 6.57
N GLY A 345 -4.09 -18.86 7.07
CA GLY A 345 -2.72 -19.20 7.47
C GLY A 345 -2.63 -20.10 8.71
N THR A 346 -3.69 -20.16 9.51
CA THR A 346 -3.75 -21.02 10.70
C THR A 346 -4.37 -22.40 10.44
N THR A 347 -4.85 -22.68 9.23
CA THR A 347 -5.55 -23.90 8.88
C THR A 347 -4.73 -25.16 9.10
N ALA A 348 -3.39 -25.09 9.03
CA ALA A 348 -2.49 -26.23 9.22
C ALA A 348 -2.65 -26.94 10.59
N TRP A 349 -3.17 -26.26 11.60
CA TRP A 349 -3.46 -26.84 12.92
C TRP A 349 -4.90 -26.65 13.38
N ASN A 350 -5.60 -25.62 12.89
CA ASN A 350 -7.01 -25.43 13.23
C ASN A 350 -7.89 -26.56 12.70
N CYS A 351 -7.59 -27.13 11.54
CA CYS A 351 -8.27 -28.32 11.02
C CYS A 351 -8.08 -29.55 11.92
N LEU A 352 -7.00 -29.56 12.71
CA LEU A 352 -6.72 -30.56 13.72
C LEU A 352 -7.30 -30.22 15.11
N ARG A 353 -8.25 -29.25 15.16
CA ARG A 353 -8.96 -28.79 16.37
C ARG A 353 -8.04 -28.32 17.50
N ASN A 354 -6.82 -27.90 17.19
CA ASN A 354 -5.77 -27.61 18.18
C ASN A 354 -5.49 -28.75 19.16
N ASP A 355 -5.82 -30.01 18.81
CA ASP A 355 -5.54 -31.19 19.62
C ASP A 355 -4.04 -31.53 19.56
N PRO A 356 -3.30 -31.47 20.69
CA PRO A 356 -1.85 -31.74 20.68
C PRO A 356 -1.47 -33.12 20.16
N LYS A 357 -2.34 -34.14 20.31
CA LYS A 357 -2.10 -35.49 19.78
C LYS A 357 -2.19 -35.52 18.28
N LEU A 358 -3.26 -34.92 17.71
CA LEU A 358 -3.43 -34.83 16.26
C LEU A 358 -2.34 -33.95 15.62
N ILE A 359 -1.97 -32.84 16.26
CA ILE A 359 -0.87 -32.00 15.79
C ILE A 359 0.44 -32.77 15.77
N LYS A 360 0.75 -33.54 16.79
CA LYS A 360 1.96 -34.35 16.82
C LYS A 360 2.01 -35.39 15.71
N GLU A 361 0.86 -35.93 15.33
CA GLU A 361 0.72 -37.02 14.34
C GLU A 361 0.69 -36.47 12.90
N TRP A 362 -0.04 -35.37 12.66
CA TRP A 362 -0.39 -34.89 11.32
C TRP A 362 0.33 -33.59 10.87
N PHE A 363 1.08 -32.93 11.76
CA PHE A 363 1.79 -31.70 11.46
C PHE A 363 3.32 -31.93 11.41
N PRO A 364 4.03 -31.45 10.35
CA PRO A 364 3.55 -30.68 9.21
C PRO A 364 2.81 -31.53 8.16
N ALA A 365 2.05 -30.87 7.27
CA ALA A 365 1.39 -31.51 6.15
C ALA A 365 2.41 -32.12 5.17
N ASP A 366 2.14 -33.35 4.66
CA ASP A 366 3.02 -33.98 3.68
C ASP A 366 2.99 -33.26 2.34
N LEU A 367 1.81 -32.79 1.91
CA LEU A 367 1.61 -32.11 0.62
C LEU A 367 0.55 -31.02 0.78
N ILE A 368 0.84 -29.86 0.20
CA ILE A 368 -0.15 -28.83 -0.11
C ILE A 368 -0.17 -28.56 -1.61
N LEU A 369 -1.34 -28.19 -2.14
CA LEU A 369 -1.57 -28.04 -3.57
C LEU A 369 -2.51 -26.84 -3.83
N GLU A 370 -2.06 -25.88 -4.62
CA GLU A 370 -2.83 -24.71 -5.07
C GLU A 370 -2.21 -24.03 -6.28
N ALA A 371 -2.91 -23.06 -6.85
CA ALA A 371 -2.47 -22.31 -8.02
C ALA A 371 -1.31 -21.35 -7.72
N LYS A 372 -0.62 -20.94 -8.76
CA LYS A 372 0.65 -20.17 -8.71
C LYS A 372 0.56 -18.85 -7.94
N GLU A 373 -0.61 -18.19 -7.90
CA GLU A 373 -0.78 -16.96 -7.12
C GLU A 373 -0.63 -17.19 -5.61
N GLN A 374 -0.84 -18.42 -5.12
CA GLN A 374 -0.77 -18.73 -3.70
C GLN A 374 0.64 -18.74 -3.13
N THR A 375 1.65 -18.70 -3.98
CA THR A 375 3.04 -18.47 -3.54
C THR A 375 3.18 -17.17 -2.75
N ARG A 376 2.37 -16.16 -3.07
CA ARG A 376 2.34 -14.84 -2.40
C ARG A 376 1.18 -14.66 -1.43
N LEU A 377 0.24 -15.59 -1.38
CA LEU A 377 -0.96 -15.52 -0.57
C LEU A 377 -0.96 -16.66 0.47
N TRP A 378 -1.70 -17.74 0.24
CA TRP A 378 -1.91 -18.80 1.24
C TRP A 378 -0.63 -19.50 1.66
N PHE A 379 0.24 -19.91 0.74
CA PHE A 379 1.50 -20.59 1.09
C PHE A 379 2.41 -19.70 1.94
N SER A 380 2.46 -18.41 1.61
CA SER A 380 3.21 -17.43 2.40
C SER A 380 2.63 -17.26 3.80
N MET A 381 1.30 -17.12 3.90
CA MET A 381 0.66 -16.91 5.20
C MET A 381 0.71 -18.16 6.09
N LEU A 382 0.56 -19.37 5.52
CA LEU A 382 0.81 -20.62 6.22
C LEU A 382 2.22 -20.65 6.85
N SER A 383 3.23 -20.30 6.07
CA SER A 383 4.61 -20.24 6.55
C SER A 383 4.81 -19.20 7.63
N ILE A 384 4.27 -17.98 7.47
CA ILE A 384 4.33 -16.90 8.47
C ILE A 384 3.70 -17.35 9.78
N CYS A 385 2.43 -17.77 9.75
CA CYS A 385 1.70 -18.18 10.94
C CYS A 385 2.38 -19.37 11.65
N SER A 386 2.90 -20.32 10.88
CA SER A 386 3.59 -21.48 11.41
C SER A 386 4.94 -21.14 12.05
N GLN A 387 5.70 -20.22 11.45
CA GLN A 387 6.94 -19.72 12.06
C GLN A 387 6.67 -19.00 13.39
N ILE A 388 5.62 -18.18 13.44
CA ILE A 388 5.22 -17.50 14.68
C ILE A 388 4.81 -18.50 15.76
N MET A 389 3.98 -19.50 15.42
CA MET A 389 3.39 -20.43 16.39
C MET A 389 4.32 -21.56 16.79
N TYR A 390 5.01 -22.18 15.83
CA TYR A 390 5.78 -23.41 16.05
C TYR A 390 7.27 -23.26 15.75
N GLY A 391 7.71 -22.14 15.21
CA GLY A 391 9.10 -21.92 14.83
C GLY A 391 9.59 -22.81 13.69
N LYS A 392 8.71 -23.36 12.87
CA LYS A 392 9.03 -24.23 11.72
C LYS A 392 7.95 -24.13 10.65
N ASN A 393 8.26 -24.58 9.42
CA ASN A 393 7.29 -24.63 8.34
C ASN A 393 6.22 -25.72 8.58
N CYS A 394 5.00 -25.52 8.05
CA CYS A 394 3.85 -26.41 8.24
C CYS A 394 3.59 -27.38 7.09
N TYR A 395 4.46 -27.41 6.07
CA TYR A 395 4.34 -28.31 4.92
C TYR A 395 5.71 -28.76 4.42
N ASN A 396 5.77 -29.98 3.87
CA ASN A 396 6.98 -30.61 3.36
C ASN A 396 7.09 -30.52 1.83
N ASN A 397 5.98 -30.68 1.13
CA ASN A 397 5.92 -30.63 -0.33
C ASN A 397 4.85 -29.67 -0.80
N VAL A 398 5.13 -28.97 -1.89
CA VAL A 398 4.19 -28.03 -2.52
C VAL A 398 4.07 -28.37 -4.00
N TYR A 399 2.86 -28.61 -4.46
CA TYR A 399 2.56 -28.70 -5.87
C TYR A 399 1.79 -27.48 -6.33
N VAL A 400 2.28 -26.80 -7.37
CA VAL A 400 1.70 -25.56 -7.89
C VAL A 400 1.19 -25.80 -9.30
N TYR A 401 -0.08 -25.51 -9.55
CA TYR A 401 -0.66 -25.54 -10.88
C TYR A 401 -0.88 -24.12 -11.43
N GLY A 402 -1.08 -24.03 -12.76
CA GLY A 402 -1.36 -22.77 -13.43
C GLY A 402 -2.83 -22.36 -13.35
N MET A 403 -3.19 -21.33 -14.08
CA MET A 403 -4.54 -20.79 -14.15
C MET A 403 -5.26 -21.31 -15.40
N LEU A 404 -6.59 -21.35 -15.35
CA LEU A 404 -7.41 -21.46 -16.57
C LEU A 404 -7.51 -20.08 -17.22
N THR A 405 -7.17 -20.02 -18.49
CA THR A 405 -7.25 -18.81 -19.30
C THR A 405 -8.13 -19.08 -20.54
N ASP A 406 -8.70 -18.02 -21.08
CA ASP A 406 -9.38 -18.10 -22.36
C ASP A 406 -8.38 -18.23 -23.52
N ILE A 407 -8.86 -18.32 -24.75
CA ILE A 407 -8.04 -18.44 -25.95
C ILE A 407 -7.05 -17.28 -26.15
N LYS A 408 -7.33 -16.13 -25.53
CA LYS A 408 -6.46 -14.94 -25.56
C LYS A 408 -5.43 -14.93 -24.43
N GLY A 409 -5.40 -15.97 -23.60
CA GLY A 409 -4.54 -16.04 -22.41
C GLY A 409 -5.02 -15.20 -21.24
N VAL A 410 -6.26 -14.69 -21.26
CA VAL A 410 -6.85 -13.92 -20.17
C VAL A 410 -7.42 -14.88 -19.14
N LYS A 411 -7.05 -14.68 -17.85
CA LYS A 411 -7.58 -15.48 -16.74
C LYS A 411 -9.11 -15.49 -16.74
N MET A 412 -9.69 -16.69 -16.66
CA MET A 412 -11.14 -16.82 -16.52
C MET A 412 -11.63 -16.27 -15.20
N SER A 413 -12.65 -15.42 -15.23
CA SER A 413 -13.30 -14.87 -14.06
C SER A 413 -14.78 -14.59 -14.28
N LYS A 414 -15.59 -14.67 -13.20
CA LYS A 414 -17.03 -14.36 -13.25
C LYS A 414 -17.28 -12.92 -13.70
N SER A 415 -16.43 -11.99 -13.31
CA SER A 415 -16.56 -10.57 -13.65
C SER A 415 -16.33 -10.27 -15.13
N LEU A 416 -15.51 -11.08 -15.82
CA LEU A 416 -15.24 -10.94 -17.24
C LEU A 416 -16.23 -11.74 -18.11
N GLY A 417 -17.02 -12.63 -17.52
CA GLY A 417 -17.98 -13.45 -18.26
C GLY A 417 -17.36 -14.50 -19.16
N ASN A 418 -16.04 -14.76 -19.04
CA ASN A 418 -15.29 -15.70 -19.89
C ASN A 418 -15.11 -17.08 -19.25
N ILE A 419 -15.92 -17.43 -18.23
CA ILE A 419 -15.87 -18.73 -17.57
C ILE A 419 -16.59 -19.79 -18.42
N ILE A 420 -15.91 -20.91 -18.60
CA ILE A 420 -16.53 -22.14 -19.10
C ILE A 420 -16.89 -23.01 -17.90
N SER A 421 -18.18 -23.38 -17.79
CA SER A 421 -18.65 -24.23 -16.71
C SER A 421 -18.10 -25.67 -16.86
N PRO A 422 -17.46 -26.25 -15.83
CA PRO A 422 -17.05 -27.65 -15.89
C PRO A 422 -18.25 -28.58 -16.06
N TYR A 423 -19.45 -28.24 -15.59
CA TYR A 423 -20.64 -29.06 -15.74
C TYR A 423 -21.11 -29.13 -17.19
N GLU A 424 -21.05 -28.03 -17.95
CA GLU A 424 -21.34 -28.04 -19.38
C GLU A 424 -20.42 -28.96 -20.17
N LEU A 425 -19.14 -29.02 -19.76
CA LEU A 425 -18.16 -29.92 -20.36
C LEU A 425 -18.46 -31.37 -20.00
N ILE A 426 -18.77 -31.62 -18.73
CA ILE A 426 -19.09 -32.96 -18.24
C ILE A 426 -20.34 -33.50 -18.96
N ASP A 427 -21.36 -32.67 -19.13
CA ASP A 427 -22.60 -33.04 -19.83
C ASP A 427 -22.35 -33.36 -21.31
N LYS A 428 -21.44 -32.63 -21.98
CA LYS A 428 -21.14 -32.83 -23.40
C LYS A 428 -20.15 -33.95 -23.67
N HIS A 429 -19.12 -34.07 -22.82
CA HIS A 429 -17.95 -34.92 -23.14
C HIS A 429 -17.63 -35.96 -22.06
N GLY A 430 -18.32 -35.92 -20.93
CA GLY A 430 -18.06 -36.80 -19.79
C GLY A 430 -16.95 -36.29 -18.87
N VAL A 431 -17.01 -36.72 -17.61
CA VAL A 431 -16.08 -36.28 -16.58
C VAL A 431 -14.65 -36.79 -16.81
N ASP A 432 -14.50 -37.98 -17.34
CA ASP A 432 -13.18 -38.58 -17.58
C ASP A 432 -12.42 -37.86 -18.69
N THR A 433 -13.11 -37.40 -19.72
CA THR A 433 -12.52 -36.56 -20.77
C THR A 433 -11.96 -35.26 -20.19
N LEU A 434 -12.74 -34.57 -19.35
CA LEU A 434 -12.29 -33.34 -18.69
C LEU A 434 -11.07 -33.62 -17.79
N ARG A 435 -11.10 -34.65 -16.98
CA ARG A 435 -9.99 -35.04 -16.11
C ARG A 435 -8.73 -35.38 -16.89
N TYR A 436 -8.88 -36.14 -17.95
CA TYR A 436 -7.74 -36.52 -18.84
C TYR A 436 -7.11 -35.27 -19.47
N TYR A 437 -7.94 -34.36 -19.95
CA TYR A 437 -7.46 -33.08 -20.51
C TYR A 437 -6.64 -32.28 -19.46
N MET A 438 -7.16 -32.16 -18.22
CA MET A 438 -6.46 -31.44 -17.15
C MET A 438 -5.13 -32.10 -16.76
N CYS A 439 -5.00 -33.42 -16.90
CA CYS A 439 -3.76 -34.14 -16.62
C CYS A 439 -2.65 -33.97 -17.66
N GLN A 440 -2.95 -33.38 -18.83
CA GLN A 440 -1.95 -33.16 -19.89
C GLN A 440 -1.02 -31.96 -19.61
N THR A 441 -1.35 -31.13 -18.62
CA THR A 441 -0.62 -29.89 -18.34
C THR A 441 0.54 -30.14 -17.40
N ASN A 442 1.67 -29.47 -17.67
CA ASN A 442 2.78 -29.47 -16.73
C ASN A 442 2.49 -28.59 -15.51
N ALA A 443 3.12 -28.93 -14.40
CA ALA A 443 3.02 -28.14 -13.18
C ALA A 443 3.37 -26.65 -13.42
N GLY A 444 2.54 -25.75 -12.92
CA GLY A 444 2.72 -24.30 -13.02
C GLY A 444 2.36 -23.67 -14.35
N GLN A 445 2.02 -24.44 -15.38
CA GLN A 445 1.60 -23.92 -16.68
C GLN A 445 0.12 -23.58 -16.71
N ASP A 446 -0.21 -22.43 -17.32
CA ASP A 446 -1.60 -22.05 -17.58
C ASP A 446 -2.21 -22.93 -18.67
N ILE A 447 -3.49 -23.20 -18.54
CA ILE A 447 -4.26 -23.97 -19.53
C ILE A 447 -5.15 -23.00 -20.28
N ASN A 448 -4.88 -22.82 -21.57
CA ASN A 448 -5.81 -22.13 -22.46
C ASN A 448 -6.98 -23.05 -22.72
N PHE A 449 -8.17 -22.61 -22.36
CA PHE A 449 -9.36 -23.42 -22.41
C PHE A 449 -10.44 -22.70 -23.22
N SER A 450 -10.91 -23.32 -24.29
CA SER A 450 -11.97 -22.78 -25.14
C SER A 450 -12.85 -23.90 -25.65
N TRP A 451 -14.00 -23.55 -26.22
CA TRP A 451 -14.87 -24.52 -26.87
C TRP A 451 -14.38 -24.89 -28.30
N ASP A 452 -13.47 -24.12 -28.89
CA ASP A 452 -12.96 -24.25 -30.24
C ASP A 452 -11.70 -25.16 -30.31
#